data_feeec8e57053565805647f938d69ac18
#
_entry.id   feeec8e57053565805647f938d69ac18
#
_cell.length_a   1.000
_cell.length_b   1.000
_cell.length_c   1.000
_cell.angle_alpha   90.00
_cell.angle_beta   90.00
_cell.angle_gamma   90.00
#
_symmetry.space_group_name_H-M   'P 1'
#
loop_
_entity.id
_entity.type
_entity.pdbx_description
1 polymer ?
#
loop_
_entity_poly.entity_id
_entity_poly.type
_entity_poly.pdbx_seq_one_letter_code
_entity_poly.pdbx_strand_id
1 'polypeptide(L)'
;MGFYSFPESHASTQSYPFIASTRGSFDLADGTNIQQENLPSALNILNNDNCPGELTIYVHGVWASEQEAEEQTERVFLSLLNTDYDIPVIGFSWDSNTAKNPTGWNLAKVIANQNGQNLANFILEFKNQCPNDDLRIIAHSLGSKVVLSAIQSLYEIGITNADNIVKSVHLLGAAVDDEQVSLDKLQECVNINDPPLPCSGEAIESVVSNFYNFYDSEDNMLAFEEVLFDATPWNWFDDNFLSVTYPSPYLMTETDNPLGAYGKQSEINTPENYQDYNVTAYIGNEPDSDKVNGCDLEVNLRNYGWLIDYYYCTITKTGDNHFGYMGYRSETNPQTIEDTGAIELVAEQWRNEIN
;
A
#
# COMPACT_ATOMS: atom_id res chain seq x y z
N MET A 1 -18.24 46.07 13.78
CA MET A 1 -18.67 44.71 13.40
C MET A 1 -18.20 44.51 11.97
N GLY A 2 -17.06 43.85 11.80
CA GLY A 2 -16.51 43.52 10.48
C GLY A 2 -17.01 42.11 10.12
N PHE A 3 -17.74 41.99 9.02
CA PHE A 3 -18.10 40.70 8.45
C PHE A 3 -16.86 40.16 7.75
N TYR A 4 -16.26 39.10 8.27
CA TYR A 4 -15.32 38.29 7.54
C TYR A 4 -16.15 37.43 6.56
N SER A 5 -16.05 37.77 5.27
CA SER A 5 -16.51 36.86 4.21
C SER A 5 -15.49 35.71 4.14
N PHE A 6 -15.93 34.53 4.44
CA PHE A 6 -15.18 33.30 4.09
C PHE A 6 -15.07 33.25 2.56
N PRO A 7 -13.90 32.89 2.01
CA PRO A 7 -13.82 32.62 0.59
C PRO A 7 -14.81 31.50 0.25
N GLU A 8 -15.62 31.72 -0.79
CA GLU A 8 -16.47 30.69 -1.35
C GLU A 8 -15.55 29.54 -1.77
N SER A 9 -15.77 28.35 -1.19
CA SER A 9 -15.13 27.12 -1.62
C SER A 9 -15.44 26.96 -3.11
N HIS A 10 -14.43 27.01 -3.95
CA HIS A 10 -14.54 26.55 -5.32
C HIS A 10 -14.79 25.04 -5.28
N ALA A 11 -16.05 24.64 -5.21
CA ALA A 11 -16.42 23.27 -5.46
C ALA A 11 -15.98 22.94 -6.87
N SER A 12 -14.89 22.19 -7.00
CA SER A 12 -14.46 21.65 -8.29
C SER A 12 -15.59 20.74 -8.78
N THR A 13 -16.10 21.01 -9.98
CA THR A 13 -17.14 20.18 -10.61
C THR A 13 -16.55 18.89 -11.20
N GLN A 14 -15.32 18.54 -10.83
CA GLN A 14 -14.64 17.35 -11.31
C GLN A 14 -15.10 16.12 -10.54
N SER A 15 -15.44 15.06 -11.27
CA SER A 15 -15.80 13.78 -10.68
C SER A 15 -14.54 13.05 -10.22
N TYR A 16 -14.43 12.79 -8.92
CA TYR A 16 -13.45 11.86 -8.35
C TYR A 16 -13.98 10.41 -8.41
N PRO A 17 -13.11 9.37 -8.37
CA PRO A 17 -11.65 9.43 -8.27
C PRO A 17 -10.95 9.63 -9.63
N PHE A 18 -9.73 10.19 -9.60
CA PHE A 18 -8.83 10.19 -10.75
C PHE A 18 -7.96 8.93 -10.73
N ILE A 19 -7.86 8.21 -11.85
CA ILE A 19 -7.16 6.94 -11.93
C ILE A 19 -6.14 6.91 -13.07
N ALA A 20 -4.91 6.55 -12.74
CA ALA A 20 -3.87 6.11 -13.67
C ALA A 20 -3.85 4.57 -13.65
N SER A 21 -4.25 3.91 -14.74
CA SER A 21 -4.41 2.46 -14.76
C SER A 21 -3.39 1.78 -15.66
N THR A 22 -2.70 0.78 -15.13
CA THR A 22 -1.86 -0.18 -15.88
C THR A 22 -2.54 -1.54 -16.01
N ARG A 23 -3.82 -1.64 -15.65
CA ARG A 23 -4.56 -2.91 -15.70
C ARG A 23 -4.65 -3.44 -17.12
N GLY A 24 -4.51 -4.77 -17.25
CA GLY A 24 -4.43 -5.45 -18.52
C GLY A 24 -3.04 -5.47 -19.15
N SER A 25 -2.03 -4.92 -18.47
CA SER A 25 -0.64 -4.96 -18.93
C SER A 25 0.06 -6.28 -18.59
N PHE A 26 -0.46 -7.03 -17.64
CA PHE A 26 0.13 -8.30 -17.20
C PHE A 26 -0.85 -9.46 -17.30
N ASP A 27 -0.35 -10.63 -17.70
CA ASP A 27 -1.10 -11.88 -17.62
C ASP A 27 -1.20 -12.31 -16.15
N LEU A 28 -2.42 -12.43 -15.63
CA LEU A 28 -2.67 -12.82 -14.24
C LEU A 28 -2.44 -14.32 -13.99
N ALA A 29 -2.07 -15.11 -15.01
CA ALA A 29 -1.73 -16.51 -14.86
C ALA A 29 -0.22 -16.74 -14.62
N ASP A 30 0.65 -15.89 -15.18
CA ASP A 30 2.10 -16.09 -15.10
C ASP A 30 2.92 -14.79 -14.89
N GLY A 31 2.26 -13.62 -14.81
CA GLY A 31 2.93 -12.32 -14.63
C GLY A 31 3.65 -11.80 -15.86
N THR A 32 3.47 -12.43 -17.03
CA THR A 32 4.08 -11.96 -18.26
C THR A 32 3.54 -10.59 -18.64
N ASN A 33 4.43 -9.65 -18.92
CA ASN A 33 4.04 -8.36 -19.49
C ASN A 33 3.56 -8.57 -20.93
N ILE A 34 2.26 -8.35 -21.17
CA ILE A 34 1.60 -8.56 -22.46
C ILE A 34 1.32 -7.28 -23.22
N GLN A 35 1.39 -6.13 -22.54
CA GLN A 35 1.14 -4.83 -23.14
C GLN A 35 1.98 -3.76 -22.46
N GLN A 36 2.66 -2.95 -23.26
CA GLN A 36 3.33 -1.77 -22.74
C GLN A 36 2.33 -0.61 -22.74
N GLU A 37 1.75 -0.32 -21.60
CA GLU A 37 0.83 0.80 -21.44
C GLU A 37 1.58 2.13 -21.43
N ASN A 38 1.13 3.08 -22.27
CA ASN A 38 1.48 4.47 -22.11
C ASN A 38 0.38 5.12 -21.25
N LEU A 39 0.65 5.28 -19.97
CA LEU A 39 -0.25 5.99 -19.07
C LEU A 39 -0.47 7.43 -19.57
N PRO A 40 -1.70 7.95 -19.53
CA PRO A 40 -1.93 9.37 -19.71
C PRO A 40 -1.13 10.17 -18.69
N SER A 41 -0.69 11.38 -19.05
CA SER A 41 -0.01 12.25 -18.08
C SER A 41 -0.93 12.61 -16.92
N ALA A 42 -0.34 12.91 -15.77
CA ALA A 42 -1.09 13.32 -14.58
C ALA A 42 -2.00 14.54 -14.86
N LEU A 43 -1.52 15.52 -15.62
CA LEU A 43 -2.32 16.68 -16.00
C LEU A 43 -3.51 16.31 -16.91
N ASN A 44 -3.32 15.34 -17.82
CA ASN A 44 -4.42 14.85 -18.64
C ASN A 44 -5.49 14.12 -17.79
N ILE A 45 -5.05 13.32 -16.81
CA ILE A 45 -5.95 12.63 -15.87
C ILE A 45 -6.73 13.64 -15.04
N LEU A 46 -6.06 14.69 -14.54
CA LEU A 46 -6.69 15.76 -13.76
C LEU A 46 -7.58 16.69 -14.61
N ASN A 47 -7.61 16.52 -15.95
CA ASN A 47 -8.30 17.42 -16.87
C ASN A 47 -7.90 18.89 -16.65
N ASN A 48 -6.64 19.12 -16.36
CA ASN A 48 -6.10 20.45 -16.05
C ASN A 48 -4.77 20.66 -16.78
N ASP A 49 -4.67 21.78 -17.51
CA ASP A 49 -3.44 22.15 -18.20
C ASP A 49 -2.43 22.87 -17.30
N ASN A 50 -2.80 23.16 -16.05
CA ASN A 50 -1.96 23.84 -15.08
C ASN A 50 -1.45 22.88 -14.01
N CYS A 51 -0.23 23.11 -13.56
CA CYS A 51 0.35 22.41 -12.43
C CYS A 51 -0.44 22.68 -11.15
N PRO A 52 -0.79 21.65 -10.37
CA PRO A 52 -1.63 21.80 -9.18
C PRO A 52 -0.90 22.39 -7.96
N GLY A 53 0.43 22.52 -8.01
CA GLY A 53 1.29 22.88 -6.88
C GLY A 53 1.68 21.72 -5.99
N GLU A 54 0.78 20.76 -5.81
CA GLU A 54 0.99 19.52 -5.07
C GLU A 54 0.12 18.40 -5.65
N LEU A 55 0.65 17.17 -5.69
CA LEU A 55 -0.04 15.99 -6.16
C LEU A 55 0.24 14.81 -5.23
N THR A 56 -0.79 14.04 -4.90
CA THR A 56 -0.64 12.75 -4.25
C THR A 56 -0.97 11.61 -5.21
N ILE A 57 -0.10 10.59 -5.24
CA ILE A 57 -0.38 9.30 -5.88
C ILE A 57 -0.72 8.30 -4.79
N TYR A 58 -1.87 7.65 -4.89
CA TYR A 58 -2.24 6.52 -4.04
C TYR A 58 -2.05 5.21 -4.78
N VAL A 59 -1.33 4.25 -4.17
CA VAL A 59 -1.06 2.92 -4.74
C VAL A 59 -1.72 1.85 -3.87
N HIS A 60 -2.74 1.19 -4.42
CA HIS A 60 -3.54 0.19 -3.69
C HIS A 60 -2.79 -1.14 -3.51
N GLY A 61 -3.29 -1.97 -2.58
CA GLY A 61 -2.76 -3.29 -2.25
C GLY A 61 -3.13 -4.40 -3.23
N VAL A 62 -2.83 -5.64 -2.81
CA VAL A 62 -3.16 -6.86 -3.57
C VAL A 62 -4.67 -7.14 -3.57
N TRP A 63 -5.13 -7.91 -4.56
CA TRP A 63 -6.51 -8.39 -4.77
C TRP A 63 -7.59 -7.33 -4.85
N ALA A 64 -7.21 -6.09 -5.07
CA ALA A 64 -8.16 -5.06 -5.39
C ALA A 64 -8.62 -5.21 -6.84
N SER A 65 -9.93 -5.28 -7.07
CA SER A 65 -10.54 -5.08 -8.39
C SER A 65 -10.35 -3.61 -8.83
N GLU A 66 -10.69 -3.33 -10.08
CA GLU A 66 -10.67 -1.94 -10.57
C GLU A 66 -11.57 -1.03 -9.74
N GLN A 67 -12.79 -1.48 -9.44
CA GLN A 67 -13.75 -0.74 -8.62
C GLN A 67 -13.23 -0.53 -7.19
N GLU A 68 -12.65 -1.56 -6.56
CA GLU A 68 -12.09 -1.43 -5.20
C GLU A 68 -10.90 -0.46 -5.18
N ALA A 69 -10.07 -0.43 -6.22
CA ALA A 69 -8.98 0.53 -6.34
C ALA A 69 -9.50 1.98 -6.44
N GLU A 70 -10.59 2.20 -7.19
CA GLU A 70 -11.29 3.48 -7.26
C GLU A 70 -11.86 3.89 -5.91
N GLU A 71 -12.57 2.99 -5.23
CA GLU A 71 -13.18 3.22 -3.92
C GLU A 71 -12.13 3.54 -2.84
N GLN A 72 -10.99 2.85 -2.85
CA GLN A 72 -9.88 3.13 -1.95
C GLN A 72 -9.25 4.50 -2.23
N THR A 73 -9.05 4.83 -3.52
CA THR A 73 -8.53 6.16 -3.92
C THR A 73 -9.44 7.28 -3.46
N GLU A 74 -10.76 7.13 -3.66
CA GLU A 74 -11.73 8.10 -3.19
C GLU A 74 -11.74 8.21 -1.66
N ARG A 75 -11.57 7.09 -0.94
CA ARG A 75 -11.48 7.07 0.51
C ARG A 75 -10.28 7.89 1.01
N VAL A 76 -9.10 7.67 0.44
CA VAL A 76 -7.89 8.45 0.76
C VAL A 76 -8.11 9.94 0.49
N PHE A 77 -8.68 10.29 -0.66
CA PHE A 77 -9.00 11.68 -0.99
C PHE A 77 -9.96 12.31 0.03
N LEU A 78 -11.06 11.63 0.34
CA LEU A 78 -12.06 12.13 1.30
C LEU A 78 -11.47 12.22 2.73
N SER A 79 -10.59 11.30 3.12
CA SER A 79 -9.90 11.34 4.41
C SER A 79 -8.95 12.54 4.50
N LEU A 80 -8.18 12.83 3.45
CA LEU A 80 -7.35 14.04 3.38
C LEU A 80 -8.21 15.30 3.44
N LEU A 81 -9.29 15.36 2.67
CA LEU A 81 -10.21 16.49 2.67
C LEU A 81 -10.84 16.72 4.05
N ASN A 82 -11.17 15.65 4.77
CA ASN A 82 -11.73 15.72 6.13
C ASN A 82 -10.74 16.24 7.16
N THR A 83 -9.45 16.21 6.84
CA THR A 83 -8.37 16.81 7.64
C THR A 83 -8.00 18.23 7.18
N ASP A 84 -8.83 18.88 6.38
CA ASP A 84 -8.57 20.20 5.79
C ASP A 84 -7.33 20.22 4.86
N TYR A 85 -7.01 19.09 4.21
CA TYR A 85 -5.93 18.96 3.25
C TYR A 85 -6.49 18.68 1.85
N ASP A 86 -6.83 19.75 1.13
CA ASP A 86 -7.49 19.71 -0.18
C ASP A 86 -6.47 19.72 -1.31
N ILE A 87 -6.03 18.53 -1.72
CA ILE A 87 -5.08 18.32 -2.83
C ILE A 87 -5.60 17.25 -3.78
N PRO A 88 -5.23 17.28 -5.07
CA PRO A 88 -5.57 16.20 -5.98
C PRO A 88 -4.90 14.89 -5.60
N VAL A 89 -5.68 13.80 -5.68
CA VAL A 89 -5.21 12.43 -5.49
C VAL A 89 -5.45 11.64 -6.78
N ILE A 90 -4.41 11.01 -7.31
CA ILE A 90 -4.50 10.05 -8.42
C ILE A 90 -4.27 8.66 -7.88
N GLY A 91 -5.22 7.74 -8.06
CA GLY A 91 -5.03 6.33 -7.80
C GLY A 91 -4.20 5.67 -8.89
N PHE A 92 -3.12 4.99 -8.53
CA PHE A 92 -2.36 4.14 -9.43
C PHE A 92 -2.92 2.72 -9.35
N SER A 93 -3.71 2.33 -10.36
CA SER A 93 -4.40 1.05 -10.41
C SER A 93 -3.60 0.05 -11.24
N TRP A 94 -3.18 -1.05 -10.61
CA TRP A 94 -2.33 -2.07 -11.22
C TRP A 94 -2.98 -3.47 -11.17
N ASP A 95 -2.43 -4.43 -11.93
CA ASP A 95 -2.93 -5.81 -12.05
C ASP A 95 -2.69 -6.63 -10.77
N SER A 96 -3.37 -6.28 -9.69
CA SER A 96 -3.26 -6.90 -8.37
C SER A 96 -4.25 -8.05 -8.14
N ASN A 97 -5.24 -8.22 -9.01
CA ASN A 97 -6.36 -9.15 -8.80
C ASN A 97 -6.00 -10.59 -9.23
N THR A 98 -4.90 -11.10 -8.72
CA THR A 98 -4.44 -12.48 -8.89
C THR A 98 -5.30 -13.46 -8.09
N ALA A 99 -5.05 -14.76 -8.23
CA ALA A 99 -5.75 -15.77 -7.43
C ALA A 99 -5.47 -15.58 -5.93
N LYS A 100 -6.49 -15.76 -5.09
CA LYS A 100 -6.36 -15.65 -3.63
C LYS A 100 -5.80 -16.94 -3.02
N ASN A 101 -4.57 -17.27 -3.37
CA ASN A 101 -3.80 -18.41 -2.88
C ASN A 101 -2.28 -18.08 -2.93
N PRO A 102 -1.40 -18.97 -2.39
CA PRO A 102 0.04 -18.70 -2.37
C PRO A 102 0.67 -18.44 -3.74
N THR A 103 0.27 -19.18 -4.77
CA THR A 103 0.75 -18.96 -6.14
C THR A 103 0.35 -17.59 -6.66
N GLY A 104 -0.90 -17.19 -6.45
CA GLY A 104 -1.40 -15.88 -6.85
C GLY A 104 -0.78 -14.74 -6.04
N TRP A 105 -0.45 -14.97 -4.76
CA TRP A 105 0.33 -14.02 -3.96
C TRP A 105 1.73 -13.79 -4.56
N ASN A 106 2.48 -14.86 -4.81
CA ASN A 106 3.80 -14.75 -5.42
C ASN A 106 3.75 -14.06 -6.78
N LEU A 107 2.73 -14.38 -7.56
CA LEU A 107 2.49 -13.71 -8.84
C LEU A 107 2.20 -12.21 -8.67
N ALA A 108 1.41 -11.84 -7.68
CA ALA A 108 1.13 -10.44 -7.37
C ALA A 108 2.41 -9.67 -6.99
N LYS A 109 3.33 -10.29 -6.24
CA LYS A 109 4.64 -9.70 -5.91
C LYS A 109 5.48 -9.45 -7.18
N VAL A 110 5.48 -10.41 -8.11
CA VAL A 110 6.16 -10.26 -9.42
C VAL A 110 5.57 -9.09 -10.21
N ILE A 111 4.25 -9.03 -10.33
CA ILE A 111 3.55 -7.96 -11.05
C ILE A 111 3.76 -6.61 -10.37
N ALA A 112 3.71 -6.55 -9.03
CA ALA A 112 3.98 -5.32 -8.27
C ALA A 112 5.37 -4.77 -8.57
N ASN A 113 6.39 -5.64 -8.54
CA ASN A 113 7.76 -5.26 -8.86
C ASN A 113 7.90 -4.71 -10.29
N GLN A 114 7.29 -5.35 -11.27
CA GLN A 114 7.32 -4.88 -12.66
C GLN A 114 6.55 -3.56 -12.86
N ASN A 115 5.49 -3.31 -12.11
CA ASN A 115 4.75 -2.06 -12.16
C ASN A 115 5.54 -0.86 -11.61
N GLY A 116 6.58 -1.09 -10.83
CA GLY A 116 7.46 -0.03 -10.36
C GLY A 116 8.01 0.84 -11.50
N GLN A 117 8.41 0.25 -12.62
CA GLN A 117 8.87 1.02 -13.78
C GLN A 117 7.78 1.91 -14.38
N ASN A 118 6.53 1.43 -14.41
CA ASN A 118 5.40 2.21 -14.91
C ASN A 118 5.12 3.42 -13.99
N LEU A 119 5.15 3.20 -12.68
CA LEU A 119 5.00 4.27 -11.70
C LEU A 119 6.16 5.27 -11.78
N ALA A 120 7.40 4.81 -11.92
CA ALA A 120 8.58 5.68 -12.09
C ALA A 120 8.44 6.58 -13.32
N ASN A 121 8.02 6.01 -14.44
CA ASN A 121 7.79 6.78 -15.66
C ASN A 121 6.68 7.82 -15.49
N PHE A 122 5.59 7.48 -14.81
CA PHE A 122 4.50 8.40 -14.51
C PHE A 122 4.95 9.57 -13.62
N ILE A 123 5.76 9.28 -12.59
CA ILE A 123 6.38 10.28 -11.72
C ILE A 123 7.26 11.24 -12.52
N LEU A 124 8.15 10.70 -13.38
CA LEU A 124 9.05 11.50 -14.18
C LEU A 124 8.30 12.40 -15.17
N GLU A 125 7.25 11.87 -15.79
CA GLU A 125 6.43 12.65 -16.71
C GLU A 125 5.75 13.83 -16.00
N PHE A 126 5.17 13.61 -14.81
CA PHE A 126 4.60 14.68 -13.99
C PHE A 126 5.66 15.74 -13.64
N LYS A 127 6.81 15.33 -13.13
CA LYS A 127 7.88 16.25 -12.74
C LYS A 127 8.50 16.99 -13.91
N ASN A 128 8.54 16.40 -15.09
CA ASN A 128 8.96 17.10 -16.32
C ASN A 128 7.96 18.21 -16.71
N GLN A 129 6.68 18.01 -16.48
CA GLN A 129 5.64 19.01 -16.77
C GLN A 129 5.52 20.04 -15.64
N CYS A 130 5.64 19.61 -14.39
CA CYS A 130 5.45 20.41 -13.18
C CYS A 130 6.68 20.30 -12.25
N PRO A 131 7.84 20.85 -12.63
CA PRO A 131 9.09 20.62 -11.89
C PRO A 131 9.12 21.20 -10.48
N ASN A 132 8.29 22.20 -10.20
CA ASN A 132 8.25 22.87 -8.90
C ASN A 132 7.17 22.34 -7.96
N ASP A 133 6.31 21.44 -8.44
CA ASP A 133 5.22 20.91 -7.63
C ASP A 133 5.72 19.80 -6.71
N ASP A 134 5.19 19.74 -5.50
CA ASP A 134 5.46 18.67 -4.58
C ASP A 134 4.71 17.40 -5.03
N LEU A 135 5.41 16.28 -5.08
CA LEU A 135 4.83 14.97 -5.35
C LEU A 135 4.93 14.09 -4.11
N ARG A 136 3.81 13.57 -3.66
CA ARG A 136 3.71 12.68 -2.53
C ARG A 136 3.12 11.34 -2.93
N ILE A 137 3.49 10.29 -2.21
CA ILE A 137 3.01 8.94 -2.49
C ILE A 137 2.46 8.34 -1.19
N ILE A 138 1.26 7.77 -1.28
CA ILE A 138 0.67 6.92 -0.24
C ILE A 138 0.53 5.53 -0.83
N ALA A 139 1.05 4.50 -0.17
CA ALA A 139 0.93 3.12 -0.63
C ALA A 139 0.36 2.24 0.47
N HIS A 140 -0.59 1.37 0.11
CA HIS A 140 -1.20 0.43 1.03
C HIS A 140 -0.76 -1.01 0.72
N SER A 141 -0.45 -1.78 1.77
CA SER A 141 -0.19 -3.21 1.65
C SER A 141 0.89 -3.52 0.59
N LEU A 142 0.63 -4.45 -0.35
CA LEU A 142 1.55 -4.79 -1.45
C LEU A 142 1.80 -3.64 -2.45
N GLY A 143 1.01 -2.57 -2.43
CA GLY A 143 1.32 -1.33 -3.15
C GLY A 143 2.66 -0.73 -2.73
N SER A 144 3.13 -1.02 -1.52
CA SER A 144 4.45 -0.65 -1.03
C SER A 144 5.58 -1.24 -1.88
N LYS A 145 5.42 -2.47 -2.36
CA LYS A 145 6.39 -3.10 -3.28
C LYS A 145 6.45 -2.40 -4.64
N VAL A 146 5.31 -1.94 -5.16
CA VAL A 146 5.27 -1.12 -6.39
C VAL A 146 6.06 0.17 -6.18
N VAL A 147 5.86 0.84 -5.04
CA VAL A 147 6.54 2.11 -4.73
C VAL A 147 8.03 1.92 -4.52
N LEU A 148 8.47 0.91 -3.74
CA LEU A 148 9.89 0.63 -3.55
C LEU A 148 10.58 0.30 -4.89
N SER A 149 9.93 -0.48 -5.75
CA SER A 149 10.45 -0.76 -7.09
C SER A 149 10.51 0.49 -7.98
N ALA A 150 9.55 1.41 -7.85
CA ALA A 150 9.58 2.67 -8.57
C ALA A 150 10.74 3.58 -8.10
N ILE A 151 10.94 3.69 -6.79
CA ILE A 151 12.05 4.44 -6.20
C ILE A 151 13.39 3.85 -6.66
N GLN A 152 13.50 2.52 -6.64
CA GLN A 152 14.69 1.83 -7.14
C GLN A 152 14.95 2.13 -8.62
N SER A 153 13.92 2.13 -9.47
CA SER A 153 14.02 2.47 -10.89
C SER A 153 14.48 3.93 -11.09
N LEU A 154 13.97 4.86 -10.29
CA LEU A 154 14.40 6.27 -10.32
C LEU A 154 15.87 6.42 -9.88
N TYR A 155 16.28 5.72 -8.85
CA TYR A 155 17.66 5.71 -8.38
C TYR A 155 18.64 5.17 -9.43
N GLU A 156 18.29 4.07 -10.09
CA GLU A 156 19.12 3.43 -11.13
C GLU A 156 19.38 4.31 -12.35
N ILE A 157 18.45 5.21 -12.67
CA ILE A 157 18.65 6.21 -13.73
C ILE A 157 19.35 7.48 -13.25
N GLY A 158 19.79 7.52 -11.99
CA GLY A 158 20.59 8.60 -11.42
C GLY A 158 19.81 9.77 -10.84
N ILE A 159 18.52 9.59 -10.54
CA ILE A 159 17.72 10.59 -9.82
C ILE A 159 18.21 10.71 -8.38
N THR A 160 18.28 11.93 -7.88
CA THR A 160 18.74 12.24 -6.52
C THR A 160 17.78 13.19 -5.82
N ASN A 161 17.89 13.33 -4.49
CA ASN A 161 17.12 14.30 -3.70
C ASN A 161 17.29 15.76 -4.18
N ALA A 162 18.42 16.08 -4.82
CA ALA A 162 18.64 17.41 -5.40
C ALA A 162 17.65 17.71 -6.55
N ASP A 163 17.08 16.68 -7.16
CA ASP A 163 16.08 16.80 -8.23
C ASP A 163 14.66 17.04 -7.69
N ASN A 164 14.46 16.90 -6.36
CA ASN A 164 13.17 17.07 -5.67
C ASN A 164 12.02 16.33 -6.36
N ILE A 165 12.25 15.05 -6.70
CA ILE A 165 11.29 14.26 -7.48
C ILE A 165 10.13 13.76 -6.61
N VAL A 166 10.44 13.19 -5.42
CA VAL A 166 9.44 12.69 -4.47
C VAL A 166 9.62 13.39 -3.13
N LYS A 167 8.65 14.19 -2.74
CA LYS A 167 8.65 14.94 -1.47
C LYS A 167 8.50 14.03 -0.27
N SER A 168 7.51 13.13 -0.32
CA SER A 168 7.32 12.16 0.74
C SER A 168 6.69 10.87 0.25
N VAL A 169 6.99 9.78 0.95
CA VAL A 169 6.35 8.46 0.79
C VAL A 169 5.79 8.04 2.14
N HIS A 170 4.56 7.56 2.14
CA HIS A 170 3.87 7.01 3.30
C HIS A 170 3.42 5.59 2.98
N LEU A 171 4.00 4.61 3.64
CA LEU A 171 3.57 3.22 3.56
C LEU A 171 2.56 2.96 4.67
N LEU A 172 1.43 2.38 4.33
CA LEU A 172 0.33 2.05 5.23
C LEU A 172 0.18 0.52 5.25
N GLY A 173 0.52 -0.12 6.36
CA GLY A 173 0.46 -1.57 6.47
C GLY A 173 1.26 -2.26 5.36
N ALA A 174 2.54 -1.93 5.23
CA ALA A 174 3.38 -2.38 4.14
C ALA A 174 3.59 -3.90 4.13
N ALA A 175 3.15 -4.56 3.06
CA ALA A 175 3.33 -5.99 2.85
C ALA A 175 4.69 -6.30 2.17
N VAL A 176 5.77 -5.89 2.82
CA VAL A 176 7.16 -6.12 2.42
C VAL A 176 7.98 -6.40 3.67
N ASP A 177 9.12 -7.09 3.50
CA ASP A 177 10.06 -7.36 4.58
C ASP A 177 10.72 -6.08 5.08
N ASP A 178 11.08 -6.01 6.35
CA ASP A 178 11.71 -4.84 6.93
C ASP A 178 13.15 -4.63 6.41
N GLU A 179 13.83 -5.69 5.94
CA GLU A 179 15.11 -5.59 5.23
C GLU A 179 15.02 -4.77 3.94
N GLN A 180 13.85 -4.70 3.32
CA GLN A 180 13.68 -3.94 2.08
C GLN A 180 14.02 -2.46 2.22
N VAL A 181 13.93 -1.89 3.43
CA VAL A 181 14.30 -0.49 3.69
C VAL A 181 15.74 -0.32 4.19
N SER A 182 16.53 -1.40 4.21
CA SER A 182 17.92 -1.37 4.68
C SER A 182 18.85 -0.64 3.71
N LEU A 183 19.82 0.12 4.28
CA LEU A 183 21.03 0.61 3.57
C LEU A 183 22.02 -0.50 3.30
N ASP A 184 22.02 -1.54 4.13
CA ASP A 184 22.92 -2.68 3.96
C ASP A 184 22.38 -3.59 2.85
N LYS A 185 23.29 -4.16 2.06
CA LYS A 185 22.94 -5.10 0.98
C LYS A 185 22.75 -6.50 1.55
N LEU A 186 21.62 -6.69 2.19
CA LEU A 186 21.27 -7.96 2.83
C LEU A 186 20.87 -9.01 1.79
N GLN A 187 21.19 -10.28 2.10
CA GLN A 187 20.84 -11.40 1.20
C GLN A 187 19.32 -11.61 1.15
N GLU A 188 18.64 -11.27 2.21
CA GLU A 188 17.21 -11.39 2.45
C GLU A 188 16.40 -10.51 1.48
N CYS A 189 16.92 -9.34 1.10
CA CYS A 189 16.29 -8.49 0.07
C CYS A 189 16.18 -9.18 -1.29
N VAL A 190 17.05 -10.18 -1.53
CA VAL A 190 17.12 -10.92 -2.79
C VAL A 190 16.57 -12.31 -2.58
N ASN A 191 15.26 -12.46 -2.45
CA ASN A 191 14.67 -13.78 -2.39
C ASN A 191 14.74 -14.46 -3.77
N ILE A 192 15.18 -15.73 -3.79
CA ILE A 192 15.40 -16.52 -5.00
C ILE A 192 14.08 -16.75 -5.78
N ASN A 193 12.95 -16.71 -5.09
CA ASN A 193 11.62 -16.97 -5.65
C ASN A 193 10.85 -15.71 -6.09
N ASP A 194 11.36 -14.53 -5.78
CA ASP A 194 10.83 -13.24 -6.23
C ASP A 194 11.75 -12.64 -7.30
N PRO A 195 11.25 -11.84 -8.26
CA PRO A 195 12.16 -11.03 -9.04
C PRO A 195 12.97 -10.19 -8.05
N PRO A 196 14.32 -10.26 -8.12
CA PRO A 196 15.17 -9.64 -7.12
C PRO A 196 14.89 -8.14 -7.06
N LEU A 197 14.37 -7.69 -5.94
CA LEU A 197 14.34 -6.28 -5.58
C LEU A 197 15.51 -6.10 -4.58
N PRO A 198 16.53 -5.32 -4.92
CA PRO A 198 17.61 -5.03 -3.98
C PRO A 198 17.05 -4.29 -2.77
N CYS A 199 17.74 -4.33 -1.63
CA CYS A 199 17.38 -3.46 -0.51
C CYS A 199 17.31 -2.01 -0.98
N SER A 200 16.21 -1.34 -0.68
CA SER A 200 15.88 -0.03 -1.27
C SER A 200 16.40 1.15 -0.45
N GLY A 201 17.14 0.92 0.63
CA GLY A 201 17.60 2.00 1.53
C GLY A 201 18.41 3.08 0.81
N GLU A 202 19.39 2.72 -0.04
CA GLU A 202 20.15 3.68 -0.83
C GLU A 202 19.25 4.49 -1.79
N ALA A 203 18.24 3.84 -2.36
CA ALA A 203 17.28 4.48 -3.26
C ALA A 203 16.33 5.42 -2.48
N ILE A 204 15.86 5.00 -1.32
CA ILE A 204 15.04 5.84 -0.41
C ILE A 204 15.83 7.10 -0.03
N GLU A 205 17.07 6.95 0.43
CA GLU A 205 17.92 8.08 0.83
C GLU A 205 18.16 9.06 -0.34
N SER A 206 18.31 8.53 -1.56
CA SER A 206 18.71 9.32 -2.71
C SER A 206 17.55 9.96 -3.46
N VAL A 207 16.34 9.39 -3.45
CA VAL A 207 15.22 9.80 -4.32
C VAL A 207 14.12 10.52 -3.55
N VAL A 208 13.93 10.17 -2.28
CA VAL A 208 12.80 10.63 -1.46
C VAL A 208 13.30 11.61 -0.40
N SER A 209 12.57 12.72 -0.19
CA SER A 209 12.98 13.66 0.87
C SER A 209 12.59 13.15 2.26
N ASN A 210 11.40 12.57 2.42
CA ASN A 210 10.91 12.01 3.68
C ASN A 210 10.23 10.66 3.43
N PHE A 211 10.59 9.65 4.19
CA PHE A 211 10.02 8.31 4.03
C PHE A 211 9.45 7.80 5.37
N TYR A 212 8.16 7.47 5.37
CA TYR A 212 7.41 7.10 6.55
C TYR A 212 6.79 5.72 6.38
N ASN A 213 6.96 4.87 7.37
CA ASN A 213 6.26 3.60 7.47
C ASN A 213 5.26 3.66 8.64
N PHE A 214 3.99 3.46 8.34
CA PHE A 214 2.91 3.38 9.32
C PHE A 214 2.54 1.93 9.52
N TYR A 215 2.83 1.40 10.69
CA TYR A 215 2.59 0.01 11.03
C TYR A 215 1.58 -0.14 12.18
N ASP A 216 0.85 -1.24 12.16
CA ASP A 216 -0.09 -1.63 13.20
C ASP A 216 0.26 -3.03 13.70
N SER A 217 0.67 -3.11 14.98
CA SER A 217 1.02 -4.39 15.62
C SER A 217 -0.17 -5.34 15.80
N GLU A 218 -1.38 -4.86 15.58
CA GLU A 218 -2.62 -5.63 15.60
C GLU A 218 -3.15 -5.92 14.18
N ASP A 219 -2.37 -5.60 13.13
CA ASP A 219 -2.69 -5.93 11.74
C ASP A 219 -2.67 -7.46 11.54
N ASN A 220 -3.83 -8.08 11.65
CA ASN A 220 -3.97 -9.52 11.57
C ASN A 220 -3.70 -10.10 10.18
N MET A 221 -3.71 -9.30 9.13
CA MET A 221 -3.33 -9.77 7.79
C MET A 221 -1.83 -9.91 7.63
N LEU A 222 -1.06 -9.08 8.34
CA LEU A 222 0.40 -9.06 8.27
C LEU A 222 1.06 -9.82 9.42
N ALA A 223 0.52 -9.71 10.63
CA ALA A 223 1.12 -10.27 11.86
C ALA A 223 0.89 -11.78 12.05
N PHE A 224 0.16 -12.44 11.19
CA PHE A 224 -0.32 -13.81 11.42
C PHE A 224 0.71 -14.92 11.16
N GLU A 225 1.92 -14.59 10.80
CA GLU A 225 2.90 -15.55 10.28
C GLU A 225 3.56 -16.45 11.31
N GLU A 226 3.82 -15.95 12.50
CA GLU A 226 4.70 -16.63 13.45
C GLU A 226 4.12 -17.91 14.09
N VAL A 227 2.80 -18.08 14.11
CA VAL A 227 2.17 -19.12 14.94
C VAL A 227 1.84 -20.42 14.20
N LEU A 228 1.74 -20.43 12.90
CA LEU A 228 1.15 -21.57 12.17
C LEU A 228 2.09 -22.39 11.29
N PHE A 229 3.28 -21.91 10.98
CA PHE A 229 4.10 -22.51 9.91
C PHE A 229 5.24 -23.39 10.35
N ASP A 230 5.66 -23.34 11.60
CA ASP A 230 6.78 -24.13 12.11
C ASP A 230 6.46 -25.63 12.30
N ALA A 231 5.22 -26.07 12.06
CA ALA A 231 4.76 -27.38 12.49
C ALA A 231 4.37 -28.38 11.38
N THR A 232 4.33 -28.02 10.09
CA THR A 232 3.85 -29.01 9.07
C THR A 232 4.64 -29.01 7.77
N PRO A 233 5.01 -30.20 7.22
CA PRO A 233 5.60 -30.31 5.89
C PRO A 233 4.48 -30.11 4.83
N TRP A 234 4.31 -28.92 4.35
CA TRP A 234 3.25 -28.47 3.44
C TRP A 234 3.31 -29.00 2.01
N ASN A 235 4.30 -29.78 1.66
CA ASN A 235 4.47 -30.37 0.33
C ASN A 235 3.43 -31.46 -0.03
N TRP A 236 2.36 -31.62 0.78
CA TRP A 236 1.39 -32.72 0.62
C TRP A 236 -0.04 -32.29 0.31
N PHE A 237 -0.35 -30.99 0.21
CA PHE A 237 -1.70 -30.54 -0.07
C PHE A 237 -1.86 -30.19 -1.54
N ASP A 238 -2.66 -31.03 -2.22
CA ASP A 238 -3.13 -30.78 -3.57
C ASP A 238 -4.00 -29.51 -3.60
N ASP A 239 -3.75 -28.64 -4.58
CA ASP A 239 -4.40 -27.34 -4.80
C ASP A 239 -5.94 -27.38 -4.86
N ASN A 240 -6.53 -28.57 -4.88
CA ASN A 240 -7.96 -28.77 -5.02
C ASN A 240 -8.75 -28.86 -3.70
N PHE A 241 -8.11 -28.85 -2.54
CA PHE A 241 -8.81 -29.11 -1.28
C PHE A 241 -9.15 -27.86 -0.45
N LEU A 242 -8.60 -26.71 -0.76
CA LEU A 242 -8.85 -25.48 -0.04
C LEU A 242 -9.36 -24.38 -0.98
N SER A 243 -10.63 -24.48 -1.40
CA SER A 243 -11.35 -23.29 -1.80
C SER A 243 -11.73 -22.49 -0.54
N VAL A 244 -10.74 -21.93 0.12
CA VAL A 244 -10.97 -20.98 1.21
C VAL A 244 -11.19 -19.63 0.57
N THR A 245 -12.38 -19.10 0.73
CA THR A 245 -12.81 -17.79 0.21
C THR A 245 -12.18 -16.61 0.94
N TYR A 246 -11.11 -16.83 1.71
CA TYR A 246 -10.48 -15.84 2.54
C TYR A 246 -9.00 -15.74 2.23
N PRO A 247 -8.39 -14.55 2.36
CA PRO A 247 -6.94 -14.44 2.37
C PRO A 247 -6.44 -15.42 3.43
N SER A 248 -5.76 -16.44 2.96
CA SER A 248 -5.18 -17.44 3.84
C SER A 248 -3.96 -16.80 4.49
N PRO A 249 -3.71 -17.05 5.78
CA PRO A 249 -2.42 -16.68 6.40
C PRO A 249 -1.20 -17.24 5.65
N TYR A 250 -1.38 -18.11 4.70
CA TYR A 250 -0.35 -18.64 3.80
C TYR A 250 0.35 -17.62 2.91
N LEU A 251 -0.10 -16.38 2.91
CA LEU A 251 0.31 -15.42 1.90
C LEU A 251 1.66 -14.79 2.19
N MET A 252 2.02 -14.77 3.45
CA MET A 252 3.18 -14.04 3.93
C MET A 252 4.34 -14.95 4.36
N THR A 253 4.34 -16.22 3.94
CA THR A 253 5.29 -17.25 4.38
C THR A 253 6.76 -16.98 4.07
N GLU A 254 7.09 -15.84 3.49
CA GLU A 254 8.45 -15.46 3.13
C GLU A 254 8.91 -14.19 3.81
N THR A 255 8.06 -13.57 4.65
CA THR A 255 8.40 -12.34 5.35
C THR A 255 8.67 -12.66 6.82
N ASP A 256 9.92 -12.65 7.22
CA ASP A 256 10.29 -12.90 8.63
C ASP A 256 9.76 -11.80 9.55
N ASN A 257 9.61 -10.55 9.03
CA ASN A 257 9.05 -9.40 9.74
C ASN A 257 8.37 -8.44 8.77
N PRO A 258 7.06 -8.54 8.58
CA PRO A 258 6.34 -7.61 7.72
C PRO A 258 6.43 -6.18 8.29
N LEU A 259 6.99 -5.29 7.48
CA LEU A 259 7.25 -3.89 7.84
C LEU A 259 5.98 -3.17 8.32
N GLY A 260 4.83 -3.50 7.76
CA GLY A 260 3.53 -2.91 8.11
C GLY A 260 2.92 -3.44 9.41
N ALA A 261 3.43 -4.57 9.95
CA ALA A 261 2.96 -5.10 11.24
C ALA A 261 3.87 -4.69 12.40
N TYR A 262 5.18 -4.74 12.20
CA TYR A 262 6.13 -4.60 13.31
C TYR A 262 7.04 -3.37 13.20
N GLY A 263 7.01 -2.66 12.06
CA GLY A 263 8.04 -1.68 11.75
C GLY A 263 9.39 -2.37 11.49
N LYS A 264 10.45 -1.61 11.36
CA LYS A 264 11.79 -2.19 11.19
C LYS A 264 12.34 -2.76 12.49
N GLN A 265 13.04 -3.86 12.42
CA GLN A 265 13.81 -4.38 13.54
C GLN A 265 14.99 -3.47 13.89
N SER A 266 15.47 -3.57 15.13
CA SER A 266 16.52 -2.69 15.66
C SER A 266 17.85 -2.81 14.94
N GLU A 267 18.14 -3.97 14.37
CA GLU A 267 19.36 -4.30 13.61
C GLU A 267 19.34 -3.78 12.16
N ILE A 268 18.18 -3.41 11.64
CA ILE A 268 18.07 -2.88 10.27
C ILE A 268 18.59 -1.45 10.23
N ASN A 269 19.63 -1.24 9.44
CA ASN A 269 20.24 0.06 9.21
C ASN A 269 19.48 0.81 8.13
N THR A 270 18.64 1.77 8.52
CA THR A 270 17.78 2.53 7.62
C THR A 270 18.35 3.91 7.29
N PRO A 271 17.92 4.53 6.16
CA PRO A 271 18.26 5.91 5.80
C PRO A 271 17.87 6.93 6.89
N GLU A 272 18.58 8.07 6.94
CA GLU A 272 18.27 9.14 7.90
C GLU A 272 16.88 9.76 7.68
N ASN A 273 16.37 9.74 6.46
CA ASN A 273 15.05 10.24 6.08
C ASN A 273 13.93 9.21 6.27
N TYR A 274 14.21 8.03 6.82
CA TYR A 274 13.24 6.99 7.14
C TYR A 274 12.74 7.11 8.59
N GLN A 275 11.41 6.95 8.78
CA GLN A 275 10.79 6.96 10.12
C GLN A 275 9.66 5.94 10.20
N ASP A 276 9.60 5.19 11.33
CA ASP A 276 8.50 4.31 11.69
C ASP A 276 7.50 4.98 12.62
N TYR A 277 6.21 4.74 12.37
CA TYR A 277 5.12 5.18 13.22
C TYR A 277 4.19 4.02 13.56
N ASN A 278 4.10 3.69 14.85
CA ASN A 278 3.08 2.77 15.34
C ASN A 278 1.73 3.51 15.36
N VAL A 279 0.80 3.05 14.54
CA VAL A 279 -0.53 3.66 14.39
C VAL A 279 -1.66 2.82 14.99
N THR A 280 -1.34 1.74 15.69
CA THR A 280 -2.31 0.83 16.32
C THR A 280 -3.39 1.56 17.11
N ALA A 281 -3.00 2.61 17.86
CA ALA A 281 -3.96 3.41 18.63
C ALA A 281 -4.94 4.24 17.78
N TYR A 282 -4.60 4.49 16.54
CA TYR A 282 -5.44 5.24 15.60
C TYR A 282 -6.41 4.35 14.83
N ILE A 283 -6.01 3.10 14.58
CA ILE A 283 -6.76 2.14 13.78
C ILE A 283 -7.60 1.22 14.66
N GLY A 284 -7.03 0.72 15.76
CA GLY A 284 -7.65 -0.26 16.65
C GLY A 284 -8.84 0.26 17.52
N ASN A 285 -9.12 1.56 17.48
CA ASN A 285 -10.26 2.16 18.19
C ASN A 285 -11.47 2.40 17.28
N GLU A 286 -11.40 1.97 16.02
CA GLU A 286 -12.48 2.15 15.08
C GLU A 286 -13.72 1.35 15.48
N PRO A 287 -14.92 1.93 15.37
CA PRO A 287 -16.14 1.17 15.60
C PRO A 287 -16.25 0.06 14.54
N ASP A 288 -16.60 -1.13 14.98
CA ASP A 288 -16.77 -2.37 14.20
C ASP A 288 -17.77 -2.29 13.03
N SER A 289 -17.84 -1.17 12.31
CA SER A 289 -18.83 -0.94 11.29
C SER A 289 -18.54 -1.69 9.99
N ASP A 290 -17.28 -1.89 9.66
CA ASP A 290 -16.90 -2.69 8.50
C ASP A 290 -16.56 -4.11 8.94
N LYS A 291 -17.57 -4.95 8.91
CA LYS A 291 -17.50 -6.40 9.12
C LYS A 291 -16.76 -7.10 8.00
N VAL A 292 -15.53 -6.71 7.76
CA VAL A 292 -14.64 -7.47 6.90
C VAL A 292 -13.93 -8.47 7.80
N ASN A 293 -14.37 -9.64 7.75
CA ASN A 293 -13.86 -10.94 8.13
C ASN A 293 -12.41 -10.96 8.66
N GLY A 294 -12.19 -10.45 9.86
CA GLY A 294 -11.02 -10.79 10.63
C GLY A 294 -11.04 -12.29 10.99
N CYS A 295 -9.91 -12.93 10.96
CA CYS A 295 -9.78 -14.30 11.41
C CYS A 295 -9.29 -14.31 12.84
N ASP A 296 -10.20 -14.40 13.82
CA ASP A 296 -9.81 -14.88 15.16
C ASP A 296 -9.50 -16.35 15.03
N LEU A 297 -8.25 -16.70 15.25
CA LEU A 297 -7.81 -18.08 15.19
C LEU A 297 -8.32 -18.85 16.41
N GLU A 298 -9.52 -19.38 16.35
CA GLU A 298 -9.84 -20.55 17.16
C GLU A 298 -9.29 -21.78 16.45
N VAL A 299 -8.11 -22.23 16.87
CA VAL A 299 -7.56 -23.51 16.44
C VAL A 299 -8.38 -24.62 17.08
N ASN A 300 -9.43 -25.02 16.42
CA ASN A 300 -10.15 -26.23 16.77
C ASN A 300 -9.45 -27.42 16.14
N LEU A 301 -8.53 -28.02 16.88
CA LEU A 301 -7.93 -29.31 16.54
C LEU A 301 -9.02 -30.39 16.56
N ARG A 302 -9.55 -30.78 15.41
CA ARG A 302 -10.34 -32.01 15.29
C ARG A 302 -9.44 -33.12 14.80
N ASN A 303 -9.10 -34.01 15.73
CA ASN A 303 -8.46 -35.29 15.41
C ASN A 303 -9.45 -36.18 14.62
N TYR A 304 -9.23 -36.33 13.32
CA TYR A 304 -9.85 -37.35 12.50
C TYR A 304 -8.84 -38.47 12.25
N GLY A 305 -8.74 -39.40 13.21
CA GLY A 305 -7.86 -40.56 13.07
C GLY A 305 -6.37 -40.17 13.02
N TRP A 306 -5.50 -41.13 12.84
CA TRP A 306 -4.05 -41.03 12.95
C TRP A 306 -3.34 -40.28 11.84
N LEU A 307 -4.02 -39.47 11.03
CA LEU A 307 -3.41 -38.93 9.81
C LEU A 307 -3.43 -37.45 9.59
N ILE A 308 -4.29 -36.63 10.16
CA ILE A 308 -4.24 -35.16 9.88
C ILE A 308 -4.98 -34.35 10.97
N ASP A 309 -4.35 -33.34 11.51
CA ASP A 309 -5.00 -32.28 12.24
C ASP A 309 -5.49 -31.20 11.25
N TYR A 310 -6.79 -30.93 11.22
CA TYR A 310 -7.36 -29.85 10.43
C TYR A 310 -7.43 -28.59 11.29
N TYR A 311 -6.93 -27.51 10.75
CA TYR A 311 -7.09 -26.18 11.33
C TYR A 311 -8.27 -25.49 10.65
N TYR A 312 -9.23 -25.06 11.44
CA TYR A 312 -10.31 -24.21 10.96
C TYR A 312 -10.07 -22.79 11.45
N CYS A 313 -10.07 -21.87 10.54
CA CYS A 313 -10.20 -20.46 10.87
C CYS A 313 -11.69 -20.16 11.06
N THR A 314 -12.12 -19.91 12.27
CA THR A 314 -13.48 -19.43 12.54
C THR A 314 -13.42 -17.93 12.64
N ILE A 315 -14.12 -17.26 11.74
CA ILE A 315 -14.24 -15.81 11.75
C ILE A 315 -15.15 -15.43 12.89
N THR A 316 -14.58 -14.87 13.95
CA THR A 316 -15.31 -14.49 15.18
C THR A 316 -15.26 -13.01 15.46
N LYS A 317 -14.37 -12.24 14.80
CA LYS A 317 -14.29 -10.80 14.98
C LYS A 317 -14.41 -10.04 13.69
N THR A 318 -15.09 -8.97 13.82
CA THR A 318 -15.28 -7.88 12.93
C THR A 318 -14.25 -6.83 13.27
N GLY A 319 -13.51 -6.38 12.32
CA GLY A 319 -12.46 -5.38 12.47
C GLY A 319 -11.26 -5.82 11.63
N ASP A 320 -11.12 -5.24 10.48
CA ASP A 320 -9.95 -5.47 9.64
C ASP A 320 -9.03 -4.26 9.77
N ASN A 321 -8.11 -4.35 10.70
CA ASN A 321 -7.13 -3.31 10.94
C ASN A 321 -6.31 -3.00 9.68
N HIS A 322 -6.14 -3.98 8.80
CA HIS A 322 -5.37 -3.80 7.57
C HIS A 322 -5.96 -2.76 6.60
N PHE A 323 -7.28 -2.57 6.57
CA PHE A 323 -7.93 -1.53 5.74
C PHE A 323 -8.22 -0.24 6.52
N GLY A 324 -8.11 -0.25 7.83
CA GLY A 324 -8.38 0.87 8.71
C GLY A 324 -7.43 2.07 8.53
N TYR A 325 -6.25 1.85 7.96
CA TYR A 325 -5.28 2.92 7.69
C TYR A 325 -5.84 4.07 6.83
N MET A 326 -6.76 3.76 5.91
CA MET A 326 -7.32 4.74 4.96
C MET A 326 -8.56 5.46 5.50
N GLY A 327 -8.99 5.15 6.74
CA GLY A 327 -10.21 5.66 7.33
C GLY A 327 -11.46 4.90 6.89
N TYR A 328 -12.60 5.27 7.47
CA TYR A 328 -13.89 4.62 7.25
C TYR A 328 -14.95 5.59 6.76
N ARG A 329 -15.79 5.10 5.85
CA ARG A 329 -16.94 5.85 5.35
C ARG A 329 -18.16 5.66 6.25
N SER A 330 -19.01 6.67 6.30
CA SER A 330 -20.32 6.55 6.94
C SER A 330 -21.18 5.50 6.23
N GLU A 331 -21.76 4.59 7.00
CA GLU A 331 -22.74 3.62 6.47
C GLU A 331 -23.99 4.32 5.89
N THR A 332 -24.35 5.48 6.41
CA THR A 332 -25.53 6.22 5.99
C THR A 332 -25.28 7.20 4.85
N ASN A 333 -24.04 7.63 4.67
CA ASN A 333 -23.62 8.55 3.61
C ASN A 333 -22.20 8.21 3.11
N PRO A 334 -22.04 7.41 2.04
CA PRO A 334 -20.75 6.96 1.54
C PRO A 334 -19.80 8.09 1.09
N GLN A 335 -20.30 9.31 0.92
CA GLN A 335 -19.50 10.51 0.60
C GLN A 335 -18.91 11.19 1.85
N THR A 336 -19.16 10.65 3.03
CA THR A 336 -18.67 11.19 4.30
C THR A 336 -17.71 10.18 4.95
N ILE A 337 -16.55 10.67 5.37
CA ILE A 337 -15.62 9.92 6.21
C ILE A 337 -16.02 10.13 7.67
N GLU A 338 -16.23 9.06 8.40
CA GLU A 338 -16.50 9.09 9.85
C GLU A 338 -15.21 9.07 10.65
N ASP A 339 -14.20 8.37 10.13
CA ASP A 339 -12.87 8.34 10.69
C ASP A 339 -11.82 8.39 9.58
N THR A 340 -10.73 9.07 9.81
CA THR A 340 -9.66 9.28 8.84
C THR A 340 -8.52 8.26 8.94
N GLY A 341 -8.54 7.42 9.98
CA GLY A 341 -7.49 6.44 10.24
C GLY A 341 -6.09 7.08 10.30
N ALA A 342 -5.10 6.42 9.75
CA ALA A 342 -3.73 6.92 9.69
C ALA A 342 -3.54 8.14 8.75
N ILE A 343 -4.51 8.44 7.88
CA ILE A 343 -4.43 9.60 6.97
C ILE A 343 -4.40 10.94 7.73
N GLU A 344 -4.99 10.99 8.92
CA GLU A 344 -4.86 12.16 9.80
C GLU A 344 -3.40 12.49 10.12
N LEU A 345 -2.62 11.47 10.48
CA LEU A 345 -1.19 11.62 10.75
C LEU A 345 -0.40 11.99 9.50
N VAL A 346 -0.74 11.42 8.34
CA VAL A 346 -0.14 11.79 7.05
C VAL A 346 -0.33 13.29 6.81
N ALA A 347 -1.55 13.79 6.92
CA ALA A 347 -1.87 15.21 6.74
C ALA A 347 -1.19 16.10 7.78
N GLU A 348 -1.06 15.63 9.03
CA GLU A 348 -0.32 16.35 10.07
C GLU A 348 1.16 16.49 9.73
N GLN A 349 1.81 15.42 9.29
CA GLN A 349 3.21 15.46 8.85
C GLN A 349 3.42 16.43 7.70
N TRP A 350 2.54 16.41 6.69
CA TRP A 350 2.63 17.32 5.56
C TRP A 350 2.51 18.80 5.97
N ARG A 351 1.61 19.10 6.92
CA ARG A 351 1.52 20.47 7.49
C ARG A 351 2.80 20.91 8.22
N ASN A 352 3.47 19.97 8.91
CA ASN A 352 4.70 20.25 9.63
C ASN A 352 5.91 20.45 8.69
N GLU A 353 5.89 19.87 7.49
CA GLU A 353 6.92 20.06 6.47
C GLU A 353 6.85 21.47 5.80
N ILE A 354 5.70 22.14 5.85
CA ILE A 354 5.48 23.45 5.25
C ILE A 354 5.94 24.59 6.18
N ASN A 355 6.03 24.36 7.49
CA ASN A 355 6.41 25.35 8.51
C ASN A 355 7.90 25.30 8.86
#